data_24f16564902570c2dbca50201571440b
#
_entry.id   24f16564902570c2dbca50201571440b
#
_cell.length_a   1.000
_cell.length_b   1.000
_cell.length_c   1.000
_cell.angle_alpha   90.00
_cell.angle_beta   90.00
_cell.angle_gamma   90.00
#
_symmetry.space_group_name_H-M   'P 1'
#
loop_
_entity.id
_entity.type
_entity.pdbx_description
1 polymer ?
#
loop_
_entity_poly.entity_id
_entity_poly.type
_entity_poly.pdbx_seq_one_letter_code
_entity_poly.pdbx_strand_id
1 'polypeptide(L)'
;MFVTRTPLALAALASVAVPGLDPVAVEGTPHVPGHQFEVAFIEDTQHRRWVVRAPLTAAAGAQMDVTMSLLGLLSRRLPFSVPMPKGFVDLKEGGRAAVYPYMAGRPLYFAHLPAGPGIAAELGRAIAALHNVDRALFDEAGLPTYDADTYRTRRLSDLDRAAATGHVPTALLARWERSLEDVSLWRFAPTPTHGDLTGDQVLAVFDDDEDAATGRIRGLTGWEDAKVADPADDFAALVTQATPAAFDTVLEAYAHARVDRPDKHLERRARLAGELKLVSELLTAVGAQDQGGIEACAARLRQLDADTFEEDLDEAVVHPTPAVAVPPVGTENPSDTPGS
;
A
#
# COMPACT_ATOMS: atom_id res chain seq x y z
N MET A 1 5.65 29.14 -2.93
CA MET A 1 6.50 28.92 -4.10
C MET A 1 7.49 27.84 -3.72
N PHE A 2 7.33 26.64 -4.24
CA PHE A 2 8.21 25.51 -3.92
C PHE A 2 9.56 25.78 -4.58
N VAL A 3 10.63 25.72 -3.80
CA VAL A 3 12.01 25.81 -4.32
C VAL A 3 12.41 24.40 -4.72
N THR A 4 12.33 24.09 -6.03
CA THR A 4 12.85 22.83 -6.56
C THR A 4 14.39 22.87 -6.50
N ARG A 5 14.98 21.96 -5.74
CA ARG A 5 16.44 21.84 -5.60
C ARG A 5 16.99 20.99 -6.73
N THR A 6 18.07 21.43 -7.31
CA THR A 6 18.80 20.63 -8.29
C THR A 6 19.48 19.42 -7.62
N PRO A 7 19.79 18.34 -8.35
CA PRO A 7 20.57 17.22 -7.81
C PRO A 7 21.89 17.68 -7.15
N LEU A 8 22.57 18.65 -7.73
CA LEU A 8 23.80 19.23 -7.15
C LEU A 8 23.54 19.95 -5.82
N ALA A 9 22.41 20.64 -5.68
CA ALA A 9 22.03 21.25 -4.40
C ALA A 9 21.74 20.18 -3.33
N LEU A 10 21.10 19.07 -3.70
CA LEU A 10 20.90 17.94 -2.81
C LEU A 10 22.23 17.28 -2.40
N ALA A 11 23.18 17.14 -3.33
CA ALA A 11 24.52 16.63 -3.03
C ALA A 11 25.28 17.55 -2.04
N ALA A 12 25.18 18.87 -2.20
CA ALA A 12 25.76 19.82 -1.25
C ALA A 12 25.13 19.71 0.15
N LEU A 13 23.80 19.51 0.24
CA LEU A 13 23.14 19.24 1.53
C LEU A 13 23.67 17.95 2.18
N ALA A 14 23.90 16.92 1.39
CA ALA A 14 24.42 15.65 1.90
C ALA A 14 25.84 15.78 2.47
N SER A 15 26.71 16.57 1.83
CA SER A 15 28.06 16.85 2.34
C SER A 15 28.04 17.59 3.68
N VAL A 16 27.05 18.46 3.88
CA VAL A 16 26.87 19.19 5.17
C VAL A 16 26.32 18.25 6.23
N ALA A 17 25.36 17.39 5.86
CA ALA A 17 24.66 16.50 6.79
C ALA A 17 25.56 15.35 7.31
N VAL A 18 26.48 14.85 6.48
CA VAL A 18 27.31 13.69 6.80
C VAL A 18 28.79 14.04 6.67
N PRO A 19 29.53 14.25 7.78
CA PRO A 19 30.96 14.53 7.73
C PRO A 19 31.72 13.44 6.97
N GLY A 20 32.54 13.84 6.00
CA GLY A 20 33.33 12.95 5.16
C GLY A 20 32.56 12.29 4.01
N LEU A 21 31.36 12.75 3.71
CA LEU A 21 30.67 12.49 2.45
C LEU A 21 31.12 13.56 1.44
N ASP A 22 31.87 13.14 0.44
CA ASP A 22 32.43 13.99 -0.63
C ASP A 22 31.88 13.48 -1.98
N PRO A 23 30.81 14.09 -2.54
CA PRO A 23 30.11 13.59 -3.71
C PRO A 23 30.96 13.64 -4.97
N VAL A 24 31.03 12.54 -5.72
CA VAL A 24 31.64 12.45 -7.08
C VAL A 24 30.60 12.28 -8.16
N ALA A 25 29.44 11.71 -7.82
CA ALA A 25 28.30 11.57 -8.73
C ALA A 25 26.99 11.82 -7.99
N VAL A 26 26.01 12.38 -8.70
CA VAL A 26 24.64 12.58 -8.19
C VAL A 26 23.64 12.38 -9.30
N GLU A 27 22.60 11.61 -8.98
CA GLU A 27 21.44 11.37 -9.83
C GLU A 27 20.16 11.73 -9.07
N GLY A 28 19.37 12.67 -9.61
CA GLY A 28 18.09 13.05 -9.04
C GLY A 28 16.96 12.21 -9.60
N THR A 29 15.95 11.94 -8.79
CA THR A 29 14.70 11.34 -9.31
C THR A 29 13.90 12.38 -10.09
N PRO A 30 13.18 11.99 -11.16
CA PRO A 30 12.25 12.88 -11.83
C PRO A 30 11.22 13.45 -10.85
N HIS A 31 10.90 14.75 -11.03
CA HIS A 31 9.79 15.33 -10.30
C HIS A 31 8.46 14.78 -10.85
N VAL A 32 7.68 14.17 -9.97
CA VAL A 32 6.33 13.69 -10.28
C VAL A 32 5.33 14.53 -9.46
N PRO A 33 4.26 15.06 -10.09
CA PRO A 33 3.22 15.77 -9.36
C PRO A 33 2.68 14.94 -8.19
N GLY A 34 2.47 15.57 -7.04
CA GLY A 34 2.04 14.89 -5.81
C GLY A 34 3.15 14.31 -4.95
N HIS A 35 4.40 14.22 -5.43
CA HIS A 35 5.52 13.83 -4.59
C HIS A 35 5.76 14.84 -3.46
N GLN A 36 6.01 14.33 -2.28
CA GLN A 36 6.23 15.13 -1.08
C GLN A 36 7.71 15.44 -0.84
N PHE A 37 8.62 14.76 -1.55
CA PHE A 37 10.07 14.83 -1.33
C PHE A 37 10.82 14.95 -2.65
N GLU A 38 11.90 15.71 -2.62
CA GLU A 38 12.98 15.58 -3.60
C GLU A 38 13.95 14.52 -3.12
N VAL A 39 14.36 13.66 -4.04
CA VAL A 39 15.26 12.53 -3.75
C VAL A 39 16.42 12.57 -4.73
N ALA A 40 17.63 12.33 -4.24
CA ALA A 40 18.78 12.09 -5.08
C ALA A 40 19.64 10.95 -4.53
N PHE A 41 20.22 10.19 -5.46
CA PHE A 41 21.23 9.19 -5.19
C PHE A 41 22.62 9.78 -5.39
N ILE A 42 23.51 9.51 -4.47
CA ILE A 42 24.86 10.10 -4.44
C ILE A 42 25.88 8.97 -4.33
N GLU A 43 26.96 9.05 -5.11
CA GLU A 43 28.18 8.29 -4.88
C GLU A 43 29.27 9.25 -4.37
N ASP A 44 30.01 8.81 -3.34
CA ASP A 44 31.10 9.61 -2.77
C ASP A 44 32.49 9.12 -3.23
N THR A 45 33.54 9.86 -2.88
CA THR A 45 34.93 9.53 -3.21
C THR A 45 35.42 8.17 -2.67
N GLN A 46 34.68 7.58 -1.72
CA GLN A 46 34.96 6.25 -1.17
C GLN A 46 34.09 5.17 -1.81
N HIS A 47 33.40 5.48 -2.92
CA HIS A 47 32.45 4.59 -3.62
C HIS A 47 31.28 4.13 -2.74
N ARG A 48 30.97 4.86 -1.65
CA ARG A 48 29.77 4.62 -0.86
C ARG A 48 28.58 5.30 -1.53
N ARG A 49 27.45 4.62 -1.50
CA ARG A 49 26.21 5.14 -2.07
C ARG A 49 25.29 5.66 -0.96
N TRP A 50 24.63 6.78 -1.25
CA TRP A 50 23.78 7.51 -0.33
C TRP A 50 22.47 7.91 -0.99
N VAL A 51 21.44 8.12 -0.18
CA VAL A 51 20.16 8.69 -0.61
C VAL A 51 19.93 9.95 0.22
N VAL A 52 19.72 11.09 -0.42
CA VAL A 52 19.27 12.30 0.23
C VAL A 52 17.80 12.53 -0.07
N ARG A 53 17.01 12.82 0.97
CA ARG A 53 15.59 13.17 0.87
C ARG A 53 15.37 14.54 1.50
N ALA A 54 14.76 15.45 0.74
CA ALA A 54 14.44 16.80 1.19
C ALA A 54 12.93 17.04 1.04
N PRO A 55 12.20 17.40 2.11
CA PRO A 55 10.77 17.64 2.02
C PRO A 55 10.49 18.89 1.18
N LEU A 56 9.40 18.85 0.41
CA LEU A 56 8.90 19.95 -0.40
C LEU A 56 8.00 20.90 0.41
N THR A 57 7.44 20.43 1.52
CA THR A 57 6.52 21.19 2.37
C THR A 57 6.84 20.97 3.85
N ALA A 58 6.39 21.89 4.71
CA ALA A 58 6.50 21.71 6.15
C ALA A 58 5.73 20.46 6.65
N ALA A 59 4.59 20.15 6.02
CA ALA A 59 3.81 18.95 6.32
C ALA A 59 4.61 17.67 5.99
N ALA A 60 5.26 17.62 4.82
CA ALA A 60 6.14 16.51 4.44
C ALA A 60 7.33 16.37 5.40
N GLY A 61 7.89 17.50 5.86
CA GLY A 61 8.96 17.50 6.87
C GLY A 61 8.50 16.90 8.19
N ALA A 62 7.34 17.32 8.68
CA ALA A 62 6.75 16.78 9.91
C ALA A 62 6.44 15.28 9.78
N GLN A 63 5.88 14.85 8.64
CA GLN A 63 5.64 13.42 8.33
C GLN A 63 6.94 12.63 8.35
N MET A 64 8.01 13.15 7.73
CA MET A 64 9.32 12.51 7.73
C MET A 64 9.88 12.34 9.15
N ASP A 65 9.70 13.33 10.03
CA ASP A 65 10.17 13.26 11.42
C ASP A 65 9.43 12.16 12.22
N VAL A 66 8.12 12.04 12.04
CA VAL A 66 7.30 10.97 12.63
C VAL A 66 7.75 9.60 12.11
N THR A 67 7.90 9.47 10.78
CA THR A 67 8.37 8.23 10.16
C THR A 67 9.74 7.81 10.69
N MET A 68 10.69 8.74 10.82
CA MET A 68 12.02 8.45 11.37
C MET A 68 11.98 8.02 12.84
N SER A 69 11.08 8.59 13.64
CA SER A 69 10.87 8.16 15.03
C SER A 69 10.43 6.70 15.07
N LEU A 70 9.44 6.32 14.24
CA LEU A 70 9.02 4.93 14.10
C LEU A 70 10.18 4.02 13.69
N LEU A 71 10.91 4.38 12.63
CA LEU A 71 12.00 3.55 12.10
C LEU A 71 13.11 3.34 13.12
N GLY A 72 13.38 4.33 13.99
CA GLY A 72 14.29 4.20 15.11
C GLY A 72 13.87 3.11 16.11
N LEU A 73 12.56 2.97 16.36
CA LEU A 73 11.99 1.93 17.21
C LEU A 73 11.98 0.56 16.51
N LEU A 74 11.61 0.52 15.23
CA LEU A 74 11.48 -0.70 14.44
C LEU A 74 12.84 -1.35 14.10
N SER A 75 13.89 -0.55 13.90
CA SER A 75 15.22 -1.02 13.47
C SER A 75 15.84 -2.10 14.39
N ARG A 76 15.41 -2.18 15.64
CA ARG A 76 15.85 -3.16 16.63
C ARG A 76 14.90 -4.32 16.84
N ARG A 77 13.76 -4.33 16.16
CA ARG A 77 12.67 -5.29 16.36
C ARG A 77 12.39 -6.14 15.13
N LEU A 78 12.67 -5.60 13.94
CA LEU A 78 12.45 -6.30 12.70
C LEU A 78 13.66 -7.15 12.30
N PRO A 79 13.46 -8.31 11.68
CA PRO A 79 14.55 -9.19 11.22
C PRO A 79 15.21 -8.67 9.93
N PHE A 80 14.72 -7.59 9.36
CA PHE A 80 15.20 -6.92 8.15
C PHE A 80 15.52 -5.46 8.42
N SER A 81 16.24 -4.83 7.50
CA SER A 81 16.65 -3.43 7.64
C SER A 81 15.53 -2.46 7.30
N VAL A 82 15.53 -1.31 7.97
CA VAL A 82 14.72 -0.14 7.64
C VAL A 82 15.63 1.06 7.37
N PRO A 83 15.18 2.08 6.58
CA PRO A 83 16.02 3.25 6.29
C PRO A 83 16.31 4.04 7.57
N MET A 84 17.59 4.14 7.93
CA MET A 84 18.04 4.94 9.08
C MET A 84 18.94 6.05 8.61
N PRO A 85 18.60 7.33 8.86
CA PRO A 85 19.41 8.44 8.44
C PRO A 85 20.75 8.46 9.18
N LYS A 86 21.81 8.84 8.47
CA LYS A 86 23.15 9.01 9.02
C LYS A 86 23.44 10.47 9.42
N GLY A 87 22.71 11.40 8.82
CA GLY A 87 22.84 12.82 9.11
C GLY A 87 21.64 13.63 8.62
N PHE A 88 21.54 14.84 9.12
CA PHE A 88 20.49 15.80 8.82
C PHE A 88 21.09 17.16 8.53
N VAL A 89 20.38 17.97 7.74
CA VAL A 89 20.70 19.37 7.54
C VAL A 89 19.41 20.19 7.52
N ASP A 90 19.40 21.28 8.29
CA ASP A 90 18.26 22.20 8.33
C ASP A 90 18.12 22.93 6.99
N LEU A 91 16.88 23.07 6.55
CA LEU A 91 16.53 23.77 5.32
C LEU A 91 16.11 25.21 5.65
N LYS A 92 16.51 26.16 4.77
CA LYS A 92 16.21 27.58 4.98
C LYS A 92 14.71 27.89 5.02
N GLU A 93 13.93 27.13 4.29
CA GLU A 93 12.46 27.22 4.20
C GLU A 93 11.72 26.49 5.33
N GLY A 94 12.48 25.90 6.25
CA GLY A 94 11.98 25.11 7.37
C GLY A 94 11.98 23.61 7.11
N GLY A 95 12.02 22.84 8.19
CA GLY A 95 12.24 21.39 8.14
C GLY A 95 13.71 21.03 7.91
N ARG A 96 13.99 19.77 7.66
CA ARG A 96 15.36 19.26 7.45
C ARG A 96 15.40 18.22 6.33
N ALA A 97 16.51 18.18 5.61
CA ALA A 97 16.81 17.06 4.72
C ALA A 97 17.52 15.95 5.52
N ALA A 98 17.25 14.71 5.13
CA ALA A 98 17.85 13.53 5.74
C ALA A 98 18.71 12.78 4.72
N VAL A 99 19.85 12.26 5.16
CA VAL A 99 20.81 11.52 4.34
C VAL A 99 20.93 10.10 4.87
N TYR A 100 20.65 9.13 4.02
CA TYR A 100 20.62 7.71 4.34
C TYR A 100 21.75 6.98 3.61
N PRO A 101 22.41 5.99 4.25
CA PRO A 101 23.18 5.02 3.50
C PRO A 101 22.27 4.31 2.50
N TYR A 102 22.75 4.11 1.27
CA TYR A 102 22.00 3.34 0.28
C TYR A 102 21.82 1.90 0.75
N MET A 103 20.60 1.43 0.77
CA MET A 103 20.28 0.06 1.12
C MET A 103 20.43 -0.82 -0.11
N ALA A 104 21.48 -1.65 -0.14
CA ALA A 104 21.71 -2.57 -1.25
C ALA A 104 20.68 -3.70 -1.24
N GLY A 105 20.19 -4.06 -2.42
CA GLY A 105 19.21 -5.10 -2.67
C GLY A 105 18.53 -4.88 -4.00
N ARG A 106 17.90 -5.92 -4.53
CA ARG A 106 17.07 -5.83 -5.74
C ARG A 106 15.62 -5.61 -5.33
N PRO A 107 14.92 -4.62 -5.91
CA PRO A 107 13.48 -4.50 -5.74
C PRO A 107 12.79 -5.78 -6.21
N LEU A 108 11.74 -6.18 -5.51
CA LEU A 108 10.88 -7.27 -5.96
C LEU A 108 9.85 -6.73 -6.95
N TYR A 109 9.58 -7.52 -8.00
CA TYR A 109 8.45 -7.28 -8.88
C TYR A 109 7.40 -8.35 -8.57
N PHE A 110 6.30 -7.98 -7.92
CA PHE A 110 5.29 -8.95 -7.48
C PHE A 110 4.71 -9.76 -8.64
N ALA A 111 4.61 -9.17 -9.84
CA ALA A 111 4.18 -9.88 -11.05
C ALA A 111 5.13 -11.05 -11.44
N HIS A 112 6.38 -11.01 -11.00
CA HIS A 112 7.38 -12.04 -11.29
C HIS A 112 7.77 -12.85 -10.04
N LEU A 113 7.02 -12.72 -8.96
CA LEU A 113 7.28 -13.45 -7.71
C LEU A 113 7.02 -14.95 -7.93
N PRO A 114 8.03 -15.83 -7.76
CA PRO A 114 7.83 -17.26 -7.93
C PRO A 114 7.06 -17.84 -6.74
N ALA A 115 6.16 -18.78 -7.03
CA ALA A 115 5.49 -19.56 -5.98
C ALA A 115 6.45 -20.56 -5.31
N GLY A 116 6.14 -21.00 -4.11
CA GLY A 116 6.87 -22.02 -3.39
C GLY A 116 7.89 -21.46 -2.38
N PRO A 117 8.78 -22.32 -1.86
CA PRO A 117 9.74 -21.92 -0.83
C PRO A 117 10.74 -20.90 -1.37
N GLY A 118 11.31 -20.08 -0.47
CA GLY A 118 12.25 -19.02 -0.80
C GLY A 118 11.63 -17.63 -0.70
N ILE A 119 11.86 -16.75 -1.69
CA ILE A 119 11.58 -15.31 -1.56
C ILE A 119 10.09 -14.98 -1.33
N ALA A 120 9.15 -15.74 -1.88
CA ALA A 120 7.72 -15.53 -1.63
C ALA A 120 7.38 -15.85 -0.16
N ALA A 121 7.84 -16.99 0.35
CA ALA A 121 7.65 -17.34 1.76
C ALA A 121 8.40 -16.39 2.70
N GLU A 122 9.59 -15.89 2.30
CA GLU A 122 10.32 -14.86 3.05
C GLU A 122 9.53 -13.55 3.14
N LEU A 123 8.88 -13.12 2.05
CA LEU A 123 8.02 -11.95 2.05
C LEU A 123 6.86 -12.11 3.05
N GLY A 124 6.19 -13.27 3.04
CA GLY A 124 5.13 -13.57 4.01
C GLY A 124 5.61 -13.47 5.45
N ARG A 125 6.78 -14.05 5.75
CA ARG A 125 7.41 -13.96 7.08
C ARG A 125 7.81 -12.52 7.45
N ALA A 126 8.30 -11.73 6.49
CA ALA A 126 8.66 -10.33 6.72
C ALA A 126 7.43 -9.47 7.06
N ILE A 127 6.33 -9.63 6.32
CA ILE A 127 5.05 -8.96 6.62
C ILE A 127 4.55 -9.40 8.01
N ALA A 128 4.60 -10.69 8.33
CA ALA A 128 4.21 -11.19 9.65
C ALA A 128 5.07 -10.60 10.77
N ALA A 129 6.38 -10.46 10.56
CA ALA A 129 7.29 -9.86 11.55
C ALA A 129 6.90 -8.41 11.85
N LEU A 130 6.54 -7.62 10.83
CA LEU A 130 6.01 -6.26 11.00
C LEU A 130 4.68 -6.29 11.77
N HIS A 131 3.74 -7.11 11.34
CA HIS A 131 2.41 -7.20 11.93
C HIS A 131 2.39 -7.79 13.35
N ASN A 132 3.46 -8.43 13.79
CA ASN A 132 3.66 -8.92 15.15
C ASN A 132 4.33 -7.89 16.08
N VAL A 133 4.75 -6.74 15.55
CA VAL A 133 5.32 -5.67 16.37
C VAL A 133 4.27 -5.13 17.34
N ASP A 134 4.69 -4.76 18.53
CA ASP A 134 3.80 -4.10 19.49
C ASP A 134 3.33 -2.75 18.95
N ARG A 135 2.01 -2.58 18.84
CA ARG A 135 1.37 -1.34 18.38
C ARG A 135 1.77 -0.11 19.21
N ALA A 136 2.15 -0.31 20.48
CA ALA A 136 2.62 0.76 21.34
C ALA A 136 3.81 1.52 20.76
N LEU A 137 4.64 0.89 19.89
CA LEU A 137 5.74 1.57 19.19
C LEU A 137 5.23 2.58 18.16
N PHE A 138 4.10 2.31 17.52
CA PHE A 138 3.46 3.24 16.59
C PHE A 138 2.82 4.41 17.34
N ASP A 139 2.16 4.14 18.46
CA ASP A 139 1.60 5.18 19.34
C ASP A 139 2.73 6.07 19.91
N GLU A 140 3.86 5.49 20.35
CA GLU A 140 5.04 6.23 20.82
C GLU A 140 5.64 7.14 19.74
N ALA A 141 5.63 6.69 18.49
CA ALA A 141 6.09 7.48 17.35
C ALA A 141 5.07 8.54 16.91
N GLY A 142 3.86 8.56 17.46
CA GLY A 142 2.80 9.50 17.11
C GLY A 142 2.04 9.15 15.82
N LEU A 143 2.06 7.90 15.40
CA LEU A 143 1.34 7.42 14.22
C LEU A 143 -0.14 7.13 14.52
N PRO A 144 -1.02 7.29 13.52
CA PRO A 144 -2.44 7.09 13.72
C PRO A 144 -2.78 5.62 13.92
N THR A 145 -3.75 5.39 14.81
CA THR A 145 -4.37 4.09 15.06
C THR A 145 -5.84 4.15 14.67
N TYR A 146 -6.29 3.23 13.83
CA TYR A 146 -7.68 3.12 13.37
C TYR A 146 -8.24 1.76 13.76
N ASP A 147 -9.36 1.75 14.49
CA ASP A 147 -10.17 0.55 14.61
C ASP A 147 -10.92 0.25 13.28
N ALA A 148 -11.50 -0.92 13.19
CA ALA A 148 -12.13 -1.39 11.97
C ALA A 148 -13.28 -0.49 11.49
N ASP A 149 -14.08 0.05 12.40
CA ASP A 149 -15.22 0.91 12.05
C ASP A 149 -14.78 2.30 11.60
N THR A 150 -13.86 2.91 12.34
CA THR A 150 -13.25 4.19 11.96
C THR A 150 -12.53 4.07 10.61
N TYR A 151 -11.81 2.96 10.38
CA TYR A 151 -11.11 2.74 9.12
C TYR A 151 -12.08 2.60 7.95
N ARG A 152 -13.13 1.79 8.09
CA ARG A 152 -14.20 1.62 7.11
C ARG A 152 -14.91 2.94 6.79
N THR A 153 -15.28 3.71 7.83
CA THR A 153 -15.94 5.02 7.67
C THR A 153 -15.06 6.00 6.89
N ARG A 154 -13.75 5.98 7.14
CA ARG A 154 -12.79 6.79 6.40
C ARG A 154 -12.75 6.42 4.92
N ARG A 155 -12.75 5.10 4.58
CA ARG A 155 -12.81 4.62 3.20
C ARG A 155 -14.11 5.04 2.49
N LEU A 156 -15.25 4.99 3.19
CA LEU A 156 -16.52 5.50 2.66
C LEU A 156 -16.43 7.01 2.35
N SER A 157 -15.89 7.80 3.27
CA SER A 157 -15.71 9.24 3.04
C SER A 157 -14.78 9.54 1.85
N ASP A 158 -13.72 8.76 1.65
CA ASP A 158 -12.84 8.90 0.49
C ASP A 158 -13.58 8.54 -0.80
N LEU A 159 -14.42 7.50 -0.77
CA LEU A 159 -15.26 7.08 -1.90
C LEU A 159 -16.28 8.17 -2.27
N ASP A 160 -16.96 8.77 -1.30
CA ASP A 160 -17.90 9.89 -1.51
C ASP A 160 -17.21 11.08 -2.20
N ARG A 161 -16.00 11.42 -1.72
CA ARG A 161 -15.22 12.49 -2.32
C ARG A 161 -14.81 12.18 -3.77
N ALA A 162 -14.43 10.93 -4.03
CA ALA A 162 -14.08 10.50 -5.39
C ALA A 162 -15.31 10.47 -6.31
N ALA A 163 -16.47 10.03 -5.82
CA ALA A 163 -17.73 10.07 -6.55
C ALA A 163 -18.09 11.50 -6.98
N ALA A 164 -17.89 12.49 -6.08
CA ALA A 164 -18.13 13.90 -6.36
C ALA A 164 -17.24 14.47 -7.49
N THR A 165 -16.12 13.82 -7.84
CA THR A 165 -15.27 14.22 -8.98
C THR A 165 -15.88 13.90 -10.34
N GLY A 166 -16.85 12.98 -10.42
CA GLY A 166 -17.48 12.50 -11.65
C GLY A 166 -16.59 11.57 -12.51
N HIS A 167 -15.43 11.15 -12.02
CA HIS A 167 -14.48 10.31 -12.77
C HIS A 167 -14.59 8.81 -12.47
N VAL A 168 -15.32 8.43 -11.41
CA VAL A 168 -15.49 7.03 -11.01
C VAL A 168 -16.74 6.44 -11.66
N PRO A 169 -16.66 5.29 -12.36
CA PRO A 169 -17.82 4.59 -12.91
C PRO A 169 -18.85 4.21 -11.83
N THR A 170 -20.13 4.36 -12.17
CA THR A 170 -21.23 4.12 -11.20
C THR A 170 -21.29 2.67 -10.72
N ALA A 171 -20.96 1.70 -11.59
CA ALA A 171 -20.96 0.27 -11.22
C ALA A 171 -19.88 -0.01 -10.19
N LEU A 172 -18.67 0.55 -10.34
CA LEU A 172 -17.60 0.44 -9.33
C LEU A 172 -18.01 1.08 -8.00
N LEU A 173 -18.60 2.28 -8.02
CA LEU A 173 -19.10 2.93 -6.81
C LEU A 173 -20.06 2.01 -6.06
N ALA A 174 -21.10 1.51 -6.73
CA ALA A 174 -22.09 0.63 -6.13
C ALA A 174 -21.48 -0.69 -5.59
N ARG A 175 -20.46 -1.24 -6.27
CA ARG A 175 -19.74 -2.44 -5.84
C ARG A 175 -18.92 -2.18 -4.59
N TRP A 176 -18.18 -1.09 -4.56
CA TRP A 176 -17.34 -0.71 -3.41
C TRP A 176 -18.18 -0.31 -2.19
N GLU A 177 -19.27 0.46 -2.39
CA GLU A 177 -20.22 0.79 -1.32
C GLU A 177 -20.76 -0.48 -0.65
N ARG A 178 -21.26 -1.46 -1.44
CA ARG A 178 -21.73 -2.75 -0.89
C ARG A 178 -20.65 -3.47 -0.08
N SER A 179 -19.40 -3.45 -0.54
CA SER A 179 -18.29 -4.08 0.17
C SER A 179 -17.92 -3.33 1.45
N LEU A 180 -18.00 -2.00 1.42
CA LEU A 180 -17.74 -1.13 2.58
C LEU A 180 -18.88 -1.20 3.60
N GLU A 181 -20.12 -1.45 3.18
CA GLU A 181 -21.30 -1.61 4.05
C GLU A 181 -21.42 -3.03 4.65
N ASP A 182 -20.75 -4.04 4.08
CA ASP A 182 -20.72 -5.39 4.64
C ASP A 182 -19.91 -5.42 5.94
N VAL A 183 -20.58 -5.18 7.07
CA VAL A 183 -19.96 -5.14 8.41
C VAL A 183 -19.20 -6.44 8.74
N SER A 184 -19.61 -7.58 8.16
CA SER A 184 -18.93 -8.86 8.41
C SER A 184 -17.52 -8.90 7.86
N LEU A 185 -17.28 -8.17 6.77
CA LEU A 185 -15.96 -8.02 6.12
C LEU A 185 -14.98 -7.23 7.00
N TRP A 186 -15.47 -6.29 7.81
CA TRP A 186 -14.66 -5.32 8.56
C TRP A 186 -14.45 -5.71 10.03
N ARG A 187 -14.22 -6.99 10.29
CA ARG A 187 -13.94 -7.52 11.64
C ARG A 187 -12.49 -7.94 11.78
N PHE A 188 -11.56 -7.02 11.54
CA PHE A 188 -10.13 -7.25 11.74
C PHE A 188 -9.64 -6.67 13.07
N ALA A 189 -8.52 -7.21 13.58
CA ALA A 189 -7.78 -6.61 14.68
C ALA A 189 -6.83 -5.54 14.10
N PRO A 190 -6.86 -4.28 14.60
CA PRO A 190 -5.93 -3.25 14.18
C PRO A 190 -4.48 -3.69 14.37
N THR A 191 -3.69 -3.62 13.33
CA THR A 191 -2.35 -4.21 13.22
C THR A 191 -1.35 -3.15 12.77
N PRO A 192 -0.11 -3.10 13.31
CA PRO A 192 0.98 -2.34 12.75
C PRO A 192 1.19 -2.67 11.28
N THR A 193 1.09 -1.70 10.38
CA THR A 193 1.23 -1.90 8.94
C THR A 193 2.26 -0.95 8.33
N HIS A 194 2.84 -1.35 7.22
CA HIS A 194 3.57 -0.47 6.31
C HIS A 194 2.61 0.51 5.63
N GLY A 195 1.42 0.03 5.29
CA GLY A 195 0.27 0.80 4.87
C GLY A 195 0.17 1.07 3.36
N ASP A 196 1.24 0.86 2.60
CA ASP A 196 1.28 0.89 1.12
C ASP A 196 2.47 0.06 0.59
N LEU A 197 2.54 -1.23 0.97
CA LEU A 197 3.65 -2.09 0.59
C LEU A 197 3.59 -2.48 -0.88
N THR A 198 4.56 -2.00 -1.66
CA THR A 198 4.74 -2.31 -3.08
C THR A 198 6.05 -3.04 -3.35
N GLY A 199 6.17 -3.70 -4.50
CA GLY A 199 7.33 -4.53 -4.79
C GLY A 199 8.66 -3.76 -4.87
N ASP A 200 8.64 -2.53 -5.35
CA ASP A 200 9.82 -1.66 -5.43
C ASP A 200 10.33 -1.20 -4.05
N GLN A 201 9.50 -1.28 -3.02
CA GLN A 201 9.85 -0.97 -1.64
C GLN A 201 10.43 -2.18 -0.88
N VAL A 202 10.30 -3.38 -1.44
CA VAL A 202 10.83 -4.61 -0.86
C VAL A 202 12.18 -4.94 -1.49
N LEU A 203 13.26 -4.78 -0.73
CA LEU A 203 14.61 -5.07 -1.19
C LEU A 203 15.02 -6.50 -0.81
N ALA A 204 15.37 -7.30 -1.80
CA ALA A 204 15.83 -8.67 -1.62
C ALA A 204 17.31 -8.85 -1.98
N VAL A 205 17.94 -9.83 -1.38
CA VAL A 205 19.28 -10.32 -1.70
C VAL A 205 19.21 -11.82 -1.94
N PHE A 206 20.05 -12.32 -2.84
CA PHE A 206 20.09 -13.73 -3.20
C PHE A 206 21.54 -14.22 -3.05
N ASP A 207 21.74 -15.43 -2.55
CA ASP A 207 23.05 -16.06 -2.53
C ASP A 207 23.40 -16.62 -3.92
N ASP A 208 22.37 -17.02 -4.68
CA ASP A 208 22.42 -17.36 -6.10
C ASP A 208 21.32 -16.59 -6.82
N ASP A 209 21.70 -15.75 -7.77
CA ASP A 209 20.78 -14.87 -8.51
C ASP A 209 19.79 -15.64 -9.41
N GLU A 210 20.08 -16.89 -9.73
CA GLU A 210 19.22 -17.76 -10.54
C GLU A 210 18.31 -18.65 -9.69
N ASP A 211 18.55 -18.73 -8.37
CA ASP A 211 17.75 -19.55 -7.44
C ASP A 211 16.95 -18.69 -6.45
N ALA A 212 15.65 -18.57 -6.73
CA ALA A 212 14.71 -17.84 -5.87
C ALA A 212 14.60 -18.41 -4.45
N ALA A 213 14.97 -19.69 -4.22
CA ALA A 213 14.98 -20.32 -2.90
C ALA A 213 16.06 -19.73 -1.99
N THR A 214 17.10 -19.12 -2.54
CA THR A 214 18.18 -18.44 -1.80
C THR A 214 17.84 -17.01 -1.40
N GLY A 215 16.68 -16.51 -1.87
CA GLY A 215 16.24 -15.14 -1.66
C GLY A 215 15.89 -14.85 -0.20
N ARG A 216 16.33 -13.69 0.28
CA ARG A 216 16.01 -13.16 1.62
C ARG A 216 15.61 -11.71 1.52
N ILE A 217 14.67 -11.29 2.38
CA ILE A 217 14.31 -9.86 2.48
C ILE A 217 15.43 -9.13 3.21
N ARG A 218 16.06 -8.19 2.50
CA ARG A 218 17.11 -7.33 3.04
C ARG A 218 16.52 -6.17 3.84
N GLY A 219 15.46 -5.57 3.34
CA GLY A 219 14.81 -4.44 4.00
C GLY A 219 13.59 -3.94 3.28
N LEU A 220 12.85 -3.09 3.97
CA LEU A 220 11.68 -2.36 3.46
C LEU A 220 11.92 -0.86 3.49
N THR A 221 11.47 -0.16 2.45
CA THR A 221 11.52 1.29 2.28
C THR A 221 10.11 1.86 2.11
N GLY A 222 9.90 3.18 2.05
CA GLY A 222 8.58 3.77 1.72
C GLY A 222 7.59 3.77 2.89
N TRP A 223 8.01 4.11 4.10
CA TRP A 223 7.23 4.03 5.35
C TRP A 223 6.28 5.21 5.61
N GLU A 224 6.01 6.03 4.62
CA GLU A 224 5.23 7.26 4.78
C GLU A 224 3.76 7.01 5.16
N ASP A 225 3.21 5.86 4.77
CA ASP A 225 1.83 5.44 5.04
C ASP A 225 1.69 4.49 6.24
N ALA A 226 2.77 4.31 7.02
CA ALA A 226 2.76 3.45 8.19
C ALA A 226 1.71 3.91 9.21
N LYS A 227 0.99 2.94 9.75
CA LYS A 227 -0.13 3.16 10.70
C LYS A 227 -0.49 1.88 11.42
N VAL A 228 -1.33 1.97 12.44
CA VAL A 228 -2.04 0.81 12.99
C VAL A 228 -3.43 0.77 12.38
N ALA A 229 -3.69 -0.19 11.49
CA ALA A 229 -4.96 -0.28 10.75
C ALA A 229 -5.25 -1.72 10.27
N ASP A 230 -5.86 -1.84 9.09
CA ASP A 230 -6.16 -3.12 8.46
C ASP A 230 -4.89 -3.78 7.90
N PRO A 231 -4.52 -4.99 8.35
CA PRO A 231 -3.40 -5.73 7.77
C PRO A 231 -3.54 -6.00 6.27
N ALA A 232 -4.73 -5.93 5.72
CA ALA A 232 -5.00 -6.11 4.30
C ALA A 232 -4.32 -5.06 3.40
N ASP A 233 -4.01 -3.87 3.92
CA ASP A 233 -3.33 -2.81 3.16
C ASP A 233 -1.97 -3.28 2.62
N ASP A 234 -1.21 -4.06 3.42
CA ASP A 234 0.12 -4.54 3.03
C ASP A 234 0.08 -5.71 2.02
N PHE A 235 -1.09 -6.23 1.74
CA PHE A 235 -1.31 -7.25 0.70
C PHE A 235 -1.95 -6.68 -0.58
N ALA A 236 -2.37 -5.42 -0.58
CA ALA A 236 -3.13 -4.83 -1.67
C ALA A 236 -2.43 -4.90 -3.03
N ALA A 237 -1.16 -4.46 -3.10
CA ALA A 237 -0.39 -4.54 -4.34
C ALA A 237 -0.01 -5.99 -4.70
N LEU A 238 0.24 -6.82 -3.70
CA LEU A 238 0.62 -8.22 -3.91
C LEU A 238 -0.52 -9.03 -4.53
N VAL A 239 -1.74 -8.94 -4.00
CA VAL A 239 -2.91 -9.69 -4.49
C VAL A 239 -3.34 -9.26 -5.91
N THR A 240 -3.04 -8.01 -6.30
CA THR A 240 -3.37 -7.50 -7.64
C THR A 240 -2.29 -7.78 -8.69
N GLN A 241 -1.05 -8.02 -8.29
CA GLN A 241 0.08 -8.15 -9.21
C GLN A 241 0.66 -9.56 -9.27
N ALA A 242 0.68 -10.31 -8.17
CA ALA A 242 1.26 -11.63 -8.13
C ALA A 242 0.34 -12.68 -8.75
N THR A 243 0.93 -13.80 -9.20
CA THR A 243 0.13 -14.96 -9.57
C THR A 243 -0.60 -15.52 -8.34
N PRO A 244 -1.78 -16.15 -8.51
CA PRO A 244 -2.50 -16.75 -7.38
C PRO A 244 -1.62 -17.69 -6.53
N ALA A 245 -0.83 -18.55 -7.18
CA ALA A 245 0.06 -19.49 -6.49
C ALA A 245 1.18 -18.81 -5.68
N ALA A 246 1.72 -17.67 -6.17
CA ALA A 246 2.70 -16.88 -5.43
C ALA A 246 2.05 -16.18 -4.24
N PHE A 247 0.87 -15.61 -4.45
CA PHE A 247 0.08 -14.98 -3.38
C PHE A 247 -0.27 -15.98 -2.27
N ASP A 248 -0.76 -17.18 -2.63
CA ASP A 248 -1.06 -18.26 -1.68
C ASP A 248 0.17 -18.64 -0.86
N THR A 249 1.35 -18.74 -1.50
CA THR A 249 2.61 -19.03 -0.80
C THR A 249 2.95 -17.95 0.24
N VAL A 250 2.80 -16.67 -0.14
CA VAL A 250 3.03 -15.55 0.79
C VAL A 250 2.04 -15.59 1.95
N LEU A 251 0.75 -15.80 1.65
CA LEU A 251 -0.31 -15.80 2.65
C LEU A 251 -0.18 -16.99 3.62
N GLU A 252 0.21 -18.17 3.13
CA GLU A 252 0.47 -19.34 3.96
C GLU A 252 1.66 -19.10 4.90
N ALA A 253 2.79 -18.60 4.38
CA ALA A 253 3.97 -18.28 5.18
C ALA A 253 3.67 -17.17 6.21
N TYR A 254 2.89 -16.16 5.83
CA TYR A 254 2.39 -15.14 6.71
C TYR A 254 1.55 -15.72 7.84
N ALA A 255 0.54 -16.53 7.52
CA ALA A 255 -0.36 -17.12 8.51
C ALA A 255 0.38 -18.01 9.52
N HIS A 256 1.42 -18.73 9.09
CA HIS A 256 2.26 -19.53 9.98
C HIS A 256 3.16 -18.70 10.91
N ALA A 257 3.61 -17.54 10.45
CA ALA A 257 4.52 -16.68 11.21
C ALA A 257 3.78 -15.67 12.11
N ARG A 258 2.47 -15.48 11.91
CA ARG A 258 1.65 -14.58 12.75
C ARG A 258 1.40 -15.16 14.14
N VAL A 259 1.49 -14.27 15.15
CA VAL A 259 1.08 -14.61 16.54
C VAL A 259 -0.44 -14.79 16.60
N ASP A 260 -1.17 -13.82 16.04
CA ASP A 260 -2.62 -13.89 15.95
C ASP A 260 -3.02 -14.41 14.57
N ARG A 261 -3.91 -15.38 14.53
CA ARG A 261 -4.34 -15.97 13.26
C ARG A 261 -5.03 -14.91 12.38
N PRO A 262 -4.66 -14.79 11.09
CA PRO A 262 -5.35 -13.90 10.15
C PRO A 262 -6.83 -14.25 10.06
N ASP A 263 -7.67 -13.23 9.93
CA ASP A 263 -9.09 -13.45 9.71
C ASP A 263 -9.37 -13.95 8.28
N LYS A 264 -10.48 -14.62 8.10
CA LYS A 264 -10.85 -15.27 6.82
C LYS A 264 -11.17 -14.30 5.67
N HIS A 265 -11.31 -13.01 5.96
CA HIS A 265 -11.65 -11.99 4.98
C HIS A 265 -10.45 -11.12 4.56
N LEU A 266 -9.25 -11.44 5.05
CA LEU A 266 -8.03 -10.69 4.75
C LEU A 266 -7.80 -10.52 3.24
N GLU A 267 -7.87 -11.60 2.47
CA GLU A 267 -7.68 -11.55 1.02
C GLU A 267 -8.73 -10.68 0.32
N ARG A 268 -10.02 -10.85 0.67
CA ARG A 268 -11.10 -10.05 0.08
C ARG A 268 -10.91 -8.56 0.34
N ARG A 269 -10.48 -8.18 1.56
CA ARG A 269 -10.17 -6.78 1.87
C ARG A 269 -8.90 -6.30 1.17
N ALA A 270 -7.90 -7.15 0.99
CA ALA A 270 -6.69 -6.80 0.24
C ALA A 270 -7.00 -6.48 -1.23
N ARG A 271 -7.87 -7.28 -1.89
CA ARG A 271 -8.34 -6.98 -3.25
C ARG A 271 -9.07 -5.63 -3.30
N LEU A 272 -10.01 -5.42 -2.38
CA LEU A 272 -10.72 -4.14 -2.27
C LEU A 272 -9.77 -2.96 -2.02
N ALA A 273 -8.78 -3.13 -1.13
CA ALA A 273 -7.77 -2.09 -0.85
C ALA A 273 -6.93 -1.77 -2.11
N GLY A 274 -6.57 -2.79 -2.90
CA GLY A 274 -5.87 -2.61 -4.18
C GLY A 274 -6.67 -1.79 -5.19
N GLU A 275 -7.97 -2.05 -5.29
CA GLU A 275 -8.86 -1.27 -6.16
C GLU A 275 -9.08 0.16 -5.63
N LEU A 276 -9.32 0.32 -4.32
CA LEU A 276 -9.50 1.63 -3.70
C LEU A 276 -8.22 2.49 -3.70
N LYS A 277 -7.06 1.93 -4.03
CA LYS A 277 -5.84 2.71 -4.27
C LYS A 277 -6.05 3.71 -5.42
N LEU A 278 -6.79 3.32 -6.47
CA LEU A 278 -7.16 4.24 -7.57
C LEU A 278 -7.97 5.44 -7.09
N VAL A 279 -8.82 5.26 -6.08
CA VAL A 279 -9.56 6.36 -5.44
C VAL A 279 -8.60 7.33 -4.77
N SER A 280 -7.62 6.83 -4.01
CA SER A 280 -6.63 7.66 -3.34
C SER A 280 -5.73 8.40 -4.32
N GLU A 281 -5.30 7.74 -5.39
CA GLU A 281 -4.51 8.34 -6.48
C GLU A 281 -5.30 9.45 -7.20
N LEU A 282 -6.59 9.20 -7.52
CA LEU A 282 -7.47 10.20 -8.12
C LEU A 282 -7.63 11.43 -7.22
N LEU A 283 -7.90 11.24 -5.94
CA LEU A 283 -8.06 12.34 -4.99
C LEU A 283 -6.77 13.15 -4.82
N THR A 284 -5.62 12.48 -4.87
CA THR A 284 -4.30 13.13 -4.84
C THR A 284 -4.09 13.99 -6.09
N ALA A 285 -4.37 13.46 -7.28
CA ALA A 285 -4.25 14.17 -8.54
C ALA A 285 -5.22 15.39 -8.61
N VAL A 286 -6.45 15.23 -8.12
CA VAL A 286 -7.43 16.33 -8.02
C VAL A 286 -6.92 17.40 -7.05
N GLY A 287 -6.41 17.03 -5.89
CA GLY A 287 -5.85 17.96 -4.90
C GLY A 287 -4.63 18.71 -5.43
N ALA A 288 -3.80 18.07 -6.24
CA ALA A 288 -2.64 18.66 -6.90
C ALA A 288 -2.99 19.45 -8.17
N GLN A 289 -4.24 19.43 -8.63
CA GLN A 289 -4.69 19.99 -9.91
C GLN A 289 -3.90 19.40 -11.12
N ASP A 290 -3.48 18.14 -11.00
CA ASP A 290 -2.76 17.41 -12.04
C ASP A 290 -3.74 16.80 -13.05
N GLN A 291 -4.02 17.52 -14.12
CA GLN A 291 -4.97 17.08 -15.14
C GLN A 291 -4.54 15.75 -15.81
N GLY A 292 -3.23 15.58 -16.05
CA GLY A 292 -2.71 14.34 -16.64
C GLY A 292 -2.90 13.14 -15.71
N GLY A 293 -2.65 13.32 -14.41
CA GLY A 293 -2.88 12.31 -13.37
C GLY A 293 -4.38 11.95 -13.24
N ILE A 294 -5.27 12.95 -13.29
CA ILE A 294 -6.73 12.73 -13.25
C ILE A 294 -7.17 11.88 -14.45
N GLU A 295 -6.74 12.22 -15.66
CA GLU A 295 -7.10 11.49 -16.88
C GLU A 295 -6.56 10.04 -16.86
N ALA A 296 -5.33 9.84 -16.38
CA ALA A 296 -4.73 8.54 -16.23
C ALA A 296 -5.48 7.66 -15.21
N CYS A 297 -5.83 8.22 -14.04
CA CYS A 297 -6.65 7.52 -13.04
C CYS A 297 -8.04 7.18 -13.57
N ALA A 298 -8.70 8.12 -14.26
CA ALA A 298 -10.02 7.89 -14.87
C ALA A 298 -9.99 6.79 -15.94
N ALA A 299 -8.91 6.69 -16.73
CA ALA A 299 -8.73 5.61 -17.70
C ALA A 299 -8.59 4.24 -17.02
N ARG A 300 -7.78 4.16 -15.95
CA ARG A 300 -7.60 2.92 -15.15
C ARG A 300 -8.91 2.50 -14.45
N LEU A 301 -9.69 3.45 -13.96
CA LEU A 301 -10.99 3.18 -13.34
C LEU A 301 -11.99 2.61 -14.37
N ARG A 302 -12.01 3.14 -15.59
CA ARG A 302 -12.86 2.58 -16.67
C ARG A 302 -12.41 1.16 -17.07
N GLN A 303 -11.10 0.91 -17.09
CA GLN A 303 -10.60 -0.42 -17.38
C GLN A 303 -11.00 -1.41 -16.27
N LEU A 304 -10.83 -1.02 -15.01
CA LEU A 304 -11.27 -1.85 -13.87
C LEU A 304 -12.77 -2.14 -13.90
N ASP A 305 -13.61 -1.16 -14.28
CA ASP A 305 -15.05 -1.34 -14.45
C ASP A 305 -15.39 -2.39 -15.51
N ALA A 306 -14.67 -2.34 -16.65
CA ALA A 306 -14.84 -3.33 -17.72
C ALA A 306 -14.41 -4.74 -17.28
N ASP A 307 -13.25 -4.86 -16.64
CA ASP A 307 -12.70 -6.13 -16.19
C ASP A 307 -13.62 -6.80 -15.14
N THR A 308 -14.12 -6.01 -14.18
CA THR A 308 -15.02 -6.54 -13.14
C THR A 308 -16.41 -6.86 -13.66
N PHE A 309 -16.88 -6.20 -14.73
CA PHE A 309 -18.13 -6.55 -15.37
C PHE A 309 -18.05 -7.91 -16.08
N GLU A 310 -16.93 -8.24 -16.71
CA GLU A 310 -16.68 -9.54 -17.32
C GLU A 310 -16.61 -10.67 -16.27
N GLU A 311 -15.92 -10.44 -15.13
CA GLU A 311 -15.85 -11.39 -14.01
C GLU A 311 -17.24 -11.68 -13.43
N ASP A 312 -18.07 -10.67 -13.19
CA ASP A 312 -19.45 -10.82 -12.69
C ASP A 312 -20.33 -11.62 -13.67
N LEU A 313 -20.14 -11.48 -14.99
CA LEU A 313 -20.84 -12.26 -16.01
C LEU A 313 -20.40 -13.74 -16.01
N ASP A 314 -19.11 -14.01 -15.89
CA ASP A 314 -18.57 -15.37 -15.84
C ASP A 314 -19.03 -16.09 -14.57
N GLU A 315 -19.05 -15.42 -13.41
CA GLU A 315 -19.57 -15.98 -12.17
C GLU A 315 -21.08 -16.27 -12.24
N ALA A 316 -21.87 -15.41 -12.88
CA ALA A 316 -23.31 -15.60 -13.10
C ALA A 316 -23.60 -16.77 -14.06
N VAL A 317 -22.71 -17.05 -15.02
CA VAL A 317 -22.82 -18.19 -15.95
C VAL A 317 -22.48 -19.51 -15.23
N VAL A 318 -21.49 -19.51 -14.34
CA VAL A 318 -21.04 -20.70 -13.60
C VAL A 318 -22.02 -21.07 -12.46
N HIS A 319 -22.67 -20.07 -11.86
CA HIS A 319 -23.64 -20.25 -10.77
C HIS A 319 -24.97 -19.53 -11.07
N PRO A 320 -25.80 -20.06 -11.98
CA PRO A 320 -27.11 -19.46 -12.27
C PRO A 320 -27.96 -19.45 -11.00
N THR A 321 -28.39 -18.26 -10.57
CA THR A 321 -29.29 -18.09 -9.44
C THR A 321 -30.54 -18.93 -9.68
N PRO A 322 -30.93 -19.85 -8.77
CA PRO A 322 -32.12 -20.66 -8.98
C PRO A 322 -33.35 -19.74 -9.07
N ALA A 323 -34.09 -19.89 -10.15
CA ALA A 323 -35.34 -19.14 -10.36
C ALA A 323 -36.28 -19.36 -9.16
N VAL A 324 -36.64 -18.28 -8.49
CA VAL A 324 -37.67 -18.32 -7.43
C VAL A 324 -38.96 -18.78 -8.08
N ALA A 325 -39.37 -20.02 -7.77
CA ALA A 325 -40.62 -20.55 -8.21
C ALA A 325 -41.77 -19.71 -7.63
N VAL A 326 -42.46 -18.97 -8.48
CA VAL A 326 -43.68 -18.26 -8.10
C VAL A 326 -44.73 -19.34 -7.86
N PRO A 327 -45.33 -19.46 -6.67
CA PRO A 327 -46.40 -20.43 -6.43
C PRO A 327 -47.61 -20.13 -7.34
N PRO A 328 -48.27 -21.14 -7.91
CA PRO A 328 -49.42 -20.91 -8.77
C PRO A 328 -50.54 -20.23 -8.00
N VAL A 329 -51.06 -19.15 -8.58
CA VAL A 329 -52.26 -18.48 -8.08
C VAL A 329 -53.41 -19.47 -8.10
N GLY A 330 -53.94 -19.81 -6.92
CA GLY A 330 -55.07 -20.69 -6.78
C GLY A 330 -56.28 -20.08 -7.48
N THR A 331 -56.84 -20.80 -8.47
CA THR A 331 -58.14 -20.51 -9.04
C THR A 331 -59.21 -20.87 -8.01
N GLU A 332 -59.79 -19.87 -7.40
CA GLU A 332 -61.02 -20.04 -6.62
C GLU A 332 -62.15 -20.51 -7.56
N ASN A 333 -62.71 -21.67 -7.23
CA ASN A 333 -63.88 -22.23 -7.91
C ASN A 333 -65.15 -21.72 -7.20
N PRO A 334 -66.05 -21.01 -7.86
CA PRO A 334 -67.30 -20.55 -7.26
C PRO A 334 -68.39 -21.58 -7.52
N SER A 335 -68.61 -22.49 -6.57
CA SER A 335 -69.88 -23.27 -6.48
C SER A 335 -69.97 -23.96 -5.13
N ASP A 336 -70.78 -23.36 -4.25
CA ASP A 336 -71.72 -24.10 -3.47
C ASP A 336 -72.70 -23.16 -2.73
N THR A 337 -73.88 -23.08 -3.28
CA THR A 337 -75.04 -22.47 -2.63
C THR A 337 -75.77 -23.60 -1.86
N PRO A 338 -76.02 -23.44 -0.55
CA PRO A 338 -76.99 -24.33 0.09
C PRO A 338 -78.38 -23.77 -0.01
N GLY A 339 -79.23 -24.52 -0.67
CA GLY A 339 -80.71 -24.41 -0.60
C GLY A 339 -81.27 -25.15 0.58
N SER A 340 -82.29 -24.53 1.18
CA SER A 340 -83.28 -25.04 2.15
C SER A 340 -82.97 -24.83 3.58
#